data_61e984e2cda550530ca968355366c74b
#
_entry.id   61e984e2cda550530ca968355366c74b
#
_cell.length_a   1.000
_cell.length_b   1.000
_cell.length_c   1.000
_cell.angle_alpha   90.00
_cell.angle_beta   90.00
_cell.angle_gamma   90.00
#
_symmetry.space_group_name_H-M   'P 1'
#
loop_
_entity.id
_entity.type
_entity.pdbx_description
1 polymer ?
#
loop_
_entity_poly.entity_id
_entity_poly.type
_entity_poly.pdbx_seq_one_letter_code
_entity_poly.pdbx_strand_id
1 'polypeptide(L)'
;SGKDNETQAITITAVSSDTTLIANPTISYTSPAGDGSLAYIPKPDQYGSATITITVQDDGGTENNGLDQDTTTFTVTVTPVNDVPTITALEDLTILEDASQQTVLLAGISSGKTNETQTLTVTAVSSDTTLIADPTI
;
A
#
# COMPACT_ATOMS: atom_id res chain seq x y z
N SER A 1 -10.29 -33.10 9.18
CA SER A 1 -11.57 -33.77 9.47
C SER A 1 -12.00 -33.50 10.90
N GLY A 2 -13.30 -33.51 11.17
CA GLY A 2 -13.85 -33.11 12.48
C GLY A 2 -13.96 -34.25 13.49
N LYS A 3 -13.79 -35.52 13.10
CA LYS A 3 -13.97 -36.70 13.95
C LYS A 3 -12.83 -37.69 13.78
N ASP A 4 -12.51 -38.40 14.84
CA ASP A 4 -11.40 -39.38 14.89
C ASP A 4 -11.55 -40.59 13.94
N ASN A 5 -12.75 -40.77 13.40
CA ASN A 5 -13.08 -41.86 12.47
C ASN A 5 -13.08 -41.46 11.00
N GLU A 6 -12.68 -40.19 10.70
CA GLU A 6 -12.66 -39.63 9.35
C GLU A 6 -11.21 -39.47 8.88
N THR A 7 -10.97 -39.73 7.61
CA THR A 7 -9.65 -39.60 6.95
C THR A 7 -9.74 -38.78 5.70
N GLN A 8 -10.43 -37.64 5.78
CA GLN A 8 -10.58 -36.73 4.64
C GLN A 8 -9.31 -35.89 4.41
N ALA A 9 -9.09 -35.53 3.14
CA ALA A 9 -8.09 -34.57 2.77
C ALA A 9 -8.62 -33.13 3.01
N ILE A 10 -7.81 -32.29 3.59
CA ILE A 10 -8.16 -30.89 3.91
C ILE A 10 -7.50 -29.96 2.90
N THR A 11 -8.27 -29.02 2.38
CA THR A 11 -7.83 -27.89 1.55
C THR A 11 -8.09 -26.58 2.26
N ILE A 12 -7.15 -25.65 2.20
CA ILE A 12 -7.30 -24.31 2.78
C ILE A 12 -7.12 -23.27 1.68
N THR A 13 -8.04 -22.32 1.61
CA THR A 13 -7.97 -21.17 0.69
C THR A 13 -8.10 -19.86 1.44
N ALA A 14 -7.56 -18.77 0.88
CA ALA A 14 -7.70 -17.44 1.43
C ALA A 14 -7.99 -16.42 0.32
N VAL A 15 -8.94 -15.52 0.59
CA VAL A 15 -9.39 -14.49 -0.35
C VAL A 15 -9.39 -13.14 0.35
N SER A 16 -8.88 -12.11 -0.34
CA SER A 16 -8.94 -10.73 0.09
C SER A 16 -10.19 -10.04 -0.46
N SER A 17 -10.86 -9.24 0.37
CA SER A 17 -11.99 -8.40 -0.05
C SER A 17 -11.56 -7.23 -0.95
N ASP A 18 -10.28 -6.86 -0.91
CA ASP A 18 -9.70 -5.81 -1.73
C ASP A 18 -8.32 -6.23 -2.26
N THR A 19 -8.31 -6.77 -3.47
CA THR A 19 -7.07 -7.21 -4.15
C THR A 19 -6.25 -6.05 -4.71
N THR A 20 -6.78 -4.82 -4.70
CA THR A 20 -6.02 -3.61 -5.04
C THR A 20 -5.15 -3.13 -3.88
N LEU A 21 -5.54 -3.46 -2.65
CA LEU A 21 -4.78 -3.20 -1.42
C LEU A 21 -3.88 -4.38 -1.03
N ILE A 22 -4.45 -5.57 -0.97
CA ILE A 22 -3.75 -6.83 -0.61
C ILE A 22 -4.22 -7.91 -1.57
N ALA A 23 -3.31 -8.47 -2.36
CA ALA A 23 -3.60 -9.63 -3.21
C ALA A 23 -4.07 -10.82 -2.35
N ASN A 24 -4.77 -11.78 -2.96
CA ASN A 24 -5.16 -13.00 -2.24
C ASN A 24 -3.93 -13.63 -1.58
N PRO A 25 -4.00 -13.92 -0.26
CA PRO A 25 -2.88 -14.51 0.46
C PRO A 25 -2.45 -15.87 -0.08
N THR A 26 -1.19 -16.20 0.12
CA THR A 26 -0.64 -17.52 -0.18
C THR A 26 -0.73 -18.40 1.05
N ILE A 27 -1.28 -19.61 0.91
CA ILE A 27 -1.38 -20.62 1.95
C ILE A 27 -0.22 -21.62 1.83
N SER A 28 0.42 -21.92 2.95
CA SER A 28 1.34 -23.04 3.10
C SER A 28 0.75 -24.03 4.11
N TYR A 29 0.15 -25.11 3.60
CA TYR A 29 -0.52 -26.14 4.38
C TYR A 29 -0.34 -27.50 3.69
N THR A 30 -0.19 -28.56 4.47
CA THR A 30 -0.14 -29.93 3.99
C THR A 30 -1.06 -30.81 4.84
N SER A 31 -2.13 -31.36 4.24
CA SER A 31 -3.05 -32.28 4.91
C SER A 31 -2.32 -33.54 5.33
N PRO A 32 -2.57 -34.11 6.53
CA PRO A 32 -3.57 -33.72 7.53
C PRO A 32 -2.99 -32.92 8.71
N ALA A 33 -1.99 -32.07 8.49
CA ALA A 33 -1.38 -31.27 9.56
C ALA A 33 -2.43 -30.50 10.37
N GLY A 34 -2.17 -30.26 11.65
CA GLY A 34 -3.03 -29.46 12.52
C GLY A 34 -2.79 -27.96 12.44
N ASP A 35 -1.73 -27.55 11.73
CA ASP A 35 -1.30 -26.16 11.57
C ASP A 35 -0.83 -25.87 10.14
N GLY A 36 -0.84 -24.61 9.78
CA GLY A 36 -0.37 -24.08 8.52
C GLY A 36 -0.03 -22.60 8.65
N SER A 37 0.39 -21.97 7.56
CA SER A 37 0.68 -20.53 7.53
C SER A 37 0.04 -19.85 6.34
N LEU A 38 -0.18 -18.55 6.50
CA LEU A 38 -0.71 -17.64 5.49
C LEU A 38 0.25 -16.47 5.35
N ALA A 39 0.58 -16.10 4.11
CA ALA A 39 1.45 -14.97 3.81
C ALA A 39 0.74 -13.98 2.88
N TYR A 40 0.89 -12.70 3.15
CA TYR A 40 0.40 -11.61 2.29
C TYR A 40 1.34 -10.42 2.34
N ILE A 41 1.28 -9.56 1.30
CA ILE A 41 2.03 -8.33 1.20
C ILE A 41 1.06 -7.23 0.72
N PRO A 42 0.96 -6.08 1.43
CA PRO A 42 0.24 -4.91 0.93
C PRO A 42 0.89 -4.38 -0.35
N LYS A 43 0.09 -3.86 -1.26
CA LYS A 43 0.61 -3.20 -2.46
C LYS A 43 1.25 -1.86 -2.11
N PRO A 44 2.34 -1.48 -2.79
CA PRO A 44 2.99 -0.20 -2.58
C PRO A 44 2.03 0.98 -2.76
N ASP A 45 2.21 2.02 -1.96
CA ASP A 45 1.47 3.27 -2.04
C ASP A 45 -0.06 3.10 -1.91
N GLN A 46 -0.53 2.01 -1.28
CA GLN A 46 -1.94 1.77 -0.99
C GLN A 46 -2.17 1.74 0.52
N TYR A 47 -3.31 2.28 0.96
CA TYR A 47 -3.75 2.24 2.35
C TYR A 47 -5.26 2.03 2.44
N GLY A 48 -5.72 1.56 3.58
CA GLY A 48 -7.13 1.20 3.79
C GLY A 48 -7.25 -0.10 4.58
N SER A 49 -8.37 -0.79 4.41
CA SER A 49 -8.62 -2.05 5.11
C SER A 49 -9.13 -3.12 4.16
N ALA A 50 -8.59 -4.32 4.29
CA ALA A 50 -9.07 -5.51 3.59
C ALA A 50 -9.43 -6.60 4.59
N THR A 51 -10.55 -7.28 4.38
CA THR A 51 -10.92 -8.48 5.12
C THR A 51 -10.41 -9.70 4.38
N ILE A 52 -9.66 -10.54 5.08
CA ILE A 52 -9.19 -11.82 4.58
C ILE A 52 -10.15 -12.89 5.06
N THR A 53 -10.74 -13.62 4.12
CA THR A 53 -11.59 -14.78 4.39
C THR A 53 -10.80 -16.05 4.15
N ILE A 54 -10.70 -16.90 5.14
CA ILE A 54 -10.06 -18.21 5.07
C ILE A 54 -11.15 -19.26 5.06
N THR A 55 -11.12 -20.18 4.10
CA THR A 55 -12.02 -21.32 4.03
C THR A 55 -11.19 -22.60 4.18
N VAL A 56 -11.59 -23.44 5.11
CA VAL A 56 -11.09 -24.79 5.28
C VAL A 56 -12.16 -25.72 4.74
N GLN A 57 -11.78 -26.63 3.84
CA GLN A 57 -12.69 -27.59 3.24
C GLN A 57 -12.08 -29.00 3.29
N ASP A 58 -12.91 -29.98 3.61
CA ASP A 58 -12.56 -31.37 3.47
C ASP A 58 -13.25 -32.02 2.24
N ASP A 59 -12.88 -33.24 1.89
CA ASP A 59 -13.43 -33.97 0.75
C ASP A 59 -14.56 -34.97 1.18
N GLY A 60 -15.10 -34.79 2.39
CA GLY A 60 -16.19 -35.67 2.92
C GLY A 60 -17.56 -35.40 2.31
N GLY A 61 -17.76 -34.25 1.70
CA GLY A 61 -19.01 -33.86 1.07
C GLY A 61 -20.14 -33.49 2.03
N THR A 62 -21.31 -33.20 1.47
CA THR A 62 -22.48 -32.70 2.22
C THR A 62 -23.65 -33.69 2.31
N GLU A 63 -23.43 -34.96 1.99
CA GLU A 63 -24.47 -35.99 2.08
C GLU A 63 -24.93 -36.18 3.54
N ASN A 64 -26.19 -36.56 3.71
CA ASN A 64 -26.83 -36.76 5.01
C ASN A 64 -26.74 -35.55 5.98
N ASN A 65 -26.80 -34.32 5.45
CA ASN A 65 -26.62 -33.05 6.16
C ASN A 65 -25.19 -32.88 6.73
N GLY A 66 -24.20 -33.52 6.12
CA GLY A 66 -22.79 -33.25 6.42
C GLY A 66 -22.41 -31.80 6.05
N LEU A 67 -21.38 -31.28 6.73
CA LEU A 67 -20.74 -30.01 6.40
C LEU A 67 -19.30 -30.30 6.01
N ASP A 68 -18.86 -29.82 4.87
CA ASP A 68 -17.54 -30.06 4.31
C ASP A 68 -16.62 -28.82 4.39
N GLN A 69 -17.13 -27.69 4.91
CA GLN A 69 -16.33 -26.47 5.00
C GLN A 69 -16.65 -25.65 6.26
N ASP A 70 -15.64 -24.88 6.68
CA ASP A 70 -15.76 -23.83 7.70
C ASP A 70 -14.97 -22.61 7.25
N THR A 71 -15.40 -21.42 7.71
CA THR A 71 -14.78 -20.15 7.33
C THR A 71 -14.48 -19.30 8.54
N THR A 72 -13.34 -18.60 8.46
CA THR A 72 -12.99 -17.54 9.43
C THR A 72 -12.47 -16.32 8.70
N THR A 73 -12.53 -15.16 9.35
CA THR A 73 -12.09 -13.89 8.77
C THR A 73 -11.24 -13.09 9.74
N PHE A 74 -10.33 -12.31 9.18
CA PHE A 74 -9.66 -11.23 9.93
C PHE A 74 -9.47 -10.01 9.03
N THR A 75 -9.40 -8.83 9.64
CA THR A 75 -9.19 -7.58 8.91
C THR A 75 -7.75 -7.12 9.04
N VAL A 76 -7.15 -6.77 7.91
CA VAL A 76 -5.85 -6.11 7.84
C VAL A 76 -6.08 -4.64 7.53
N THR A 77 -5.57 -3.76 8.38
CA THR A 77 -5.57 -2.31 8.14
C THR A 77 -4.16 -1.86 7.79
N VAL A 78 -4.01 -1.25 6.61
CA VAL A 78 -2.77 -0.64 6.13
C VAL A 78 -2.89 0.86 6.32
N THR A 79 -2.01 1.44 7.12
CA THR A 79 -1.98 2.88 7.40
C THR A 79 -1.12 3.61 6.37
N PRO A 80 -1.50 4.84 5.95
CA PRO A 80 -0.69 5.63 5.04
C PRO A 80 0.64 6.02 5.69
N VAL A 81 1.68 6.13 4.87
CA VAL A 81 2.98 6.69 5.24
C VAL A 81 3.21 7.91 4.35
N ASN A 82 3.62 9.03 4.94
CA ASN A 82 3.90 10.26 4.22
C ASN A 82 5.14 10.12 3.34
N ASP A 83 5.02 10.48 2.08
CA ASP A 83 6.12 10.53 1.12
C ASP A 83 6.76 11.93 1.08
N VAL A 84 7.99 12.01 0.58
CA VAL A 84 8.72 13.29 0.47
C VAL A 84 8.15 14.11 -0.68
N PRO A 85 7.85 15.41 -0.47
CA PRO A 85 7.47 16.31 -1.57
C PRO A 85 8.56 16.39 -2.64
N THR A 86 8.15 16.65 -3.87
CA THR A 86 9.06 16.76 -5.01
C THR A 86 9.03 18.16 -5.62
N ILE A 87 10.14 18.53 -6.23
CA ILE A 87 10.29 19.68 -7.13
C ILE A 87 11.37 19.32 -8.15
N THR A 88 11.19 19.74 -9.40
CA THR A 88 12.19 19.54 -10.45
C THR A 88 13.44 20.38 -10.15
N ALA A 89 14.63 19.79 -10.29
CA ALA A 89 15.88 20.52 -10.14
C ALA A 89 15.94 21.70 -11.12
N LEU A 90 16.48 22.81 -10.64
CA LEU A 90 16.68 24.02 -11.42
C LEU A 90 18.14 24.10 -11.90
N GLU A 91 18.34 24.71 -13.05
CA GLU A 91 19.67 25.01 -13.59
C GLU A 91 20.22 26.33 -13.02
N ASP A 92 21.54 26.42 -12.94
CA ASP A 92 22.22 27.66 -12.56
C ASP A 92 22.03 28.75 -13.64
N LEU A 93 21.82 29.98 -13.20
CA LEU A 93 21.63 31.12 -14.08
C LEU A 93 22.72 32.15 -13.88
N THR A 94 23.20 32.73 -14.98
CA THR A 94 24.09 33.87 -14.97
C THR A 94 23.39 35.07 -15.60
N ILE A 95 23.32 36.18 -14.89
CA ILE A 95 22.69 37.42 -15.35
C ILE A 95 23.69 38.55 -15.21
N LEU A 96 23.46 39.64 -15.95
CA LEU A 96 24.27 40.86 -15.86
C LEU A 96 23.83 41.71 -14.65
N GLU A 97 24.70 42.55 -14.14
CA GLU A 97 24.30 43.64 -13.24
C GLU A 97 23.26 44.56 -13.95
N ASP A 98 22.37 45.13 -13.21
CA ASP A 98 21.27 45.93 -13.75
C ASP A 98 20.25 45.17 -14.63
N ALA A 99 20.29 43.82 -14.61
CA ALA A 99 19.28 43.02 -15.29
C ALA A 99 17.88 43.26 -14.71
N SER A 100 16.89 43.31 -15.58
CA SER A 100 15.48 43.42 -15.16
C SER A 100 15.04 42.16 -14.38
N GLN A 101 13.84 42.22 -13.80
CA GLN A 101 13.25 41.05 -13.07
C GLN A 101 13.36 39.75 -13.89
N GLN A 102 13.85 38.72 -13.24
CA GLN A 102 13.91 37.37 -13.80
C GLN A 102 12.75 36.53 -13.26
N THR A 103 12.29 35.60 -14.06
CA THR A 103 11.26 34.61 -13.66
C THR A 103 11.76 33.21 -13.95
N VAL A 104 11.70 32.35 -12.96
CA VAL A 104 12.08 30.94 -13.05
C VAL A 104 10.84 30.08 -12.87
N LEU A 105 10.59 29.16 -13.79
CA LEU A 105 9.48 28.22 -13.68
C LEU A 105 9.80 27.13 -12.65
N LEU A 106 8.97 27.00 -11.64
CA LEU A 106 9.01 25.90 -10.68
C LEU A 106 8.09 24.78 -11.17
N ALA A 107 8.66 23.65 -11.55
CA ALA A 107 7.90 22.52 -12.09
C ALA A 107 8.06 21.25 -11.22
N GLY A 108 7.23 20.25 -11.45
CA GLY A 108 7.30 18.97 -10.74
C GLY A 108 6.98 19.03 -9.25
N ILE A 109 6.27 20.09 -8.83
CA ILE A 109 5.84 20.24 -7.43
C ILE A 109 4.70 19.24 -7.16
N SER A 110 4.92 18.34 -6.22
CA SER A 110 3.90 17.37 -5.77
C SER A 110 4.12 16.95 -4.32
N SER A 111 3.10 16.36 -3.69
CA SER A 111 3.19 15.79 -2.33
C SER A 111 3.99 14.49 -2.26
N GLY A 112 4.52 14.00 -3.39
CA GLY A 112 5.30 12.77 -3.49
C GLY A 112 4.58 11.70 -4.28
N LYS A 113 3.44 11.20 -3.80
CA LYS A 113 2.65 10.14 -4.45
C LYS A 113 1.21 10.58 -4.72
N THR A 114 0.57 9.90 -5.69
CA THR A 114 -0.80 10.22 -6.12
C THR A 114 -1.88 9.88 -5.08
N ASN A 115 -1.55 9.05 -4.10
CA ASN A 115 -2.43 8.69 -2.97
C ASN A 115 -2.41 9.72 -1.83
N GLU A 116 -1.61 10.79 -1.95
CA GLU A 116 -1.47 11.85 -0.95
C GLU A 116 -2.19 13.13 -1.38
N THR A 117 -2.76 13.84 -0.40
CA THR A 117 -3.54 15.07 -0.61
C THR A 117 -3.15 16.17 0.37
N GLN A 118 -1.86 16.27 0.73
CA GLN A 118 -1.38 17.28 1.66
C GLN A 118 -1.33 18.68 1.02
N THR A 119 -1.46 19.70 1.87
CA THR A 119 -1.18 21.08 1.47
C THR A 119 0.32 21.27 1.32
N LEU A 120 0.74 21.80 0.18
CA LEU A 120 2.13 22.12 -0.11
C LEU A 120 2.39 23.61 0.14
N THR A 121 3.56 23.91 0.69
CA THR A 121 4.09 25.27 0.83
C THR A 121 5.43 25.33 0.12
N VAL A 122 5.61 26.34 -0.72
CA VAL A 122 6.87 26.62 -1.41
C VAL A 122 7.43 27.92 -0.88
N THR A 123 8.72 27.91 -0.54
CA THR A 123 9.43 29.10 -0.08
C THR A 123 10.75 29.23 -0.83
N ALA A 124 11.23 30.43 -1.00
CA ALA A 124 12.54 30.72 -1.58
C ALA A 124 13.27 31.76 -0.73
N VAL A 125 14.55 31.52 -0.51
CA VAL A 125 15.41 32.44 0.24
C VAL A 125 16.72 32.65 -0.52
N SER A 126 17.26 33.84 -0.47
CA SER A 126 18.58 34.17 -1.02
C SER A 126 19.65 33.95 0.06
N SER A 127 20.79 33.39 -0.34
CA SER A 127 21.97 33.31 0.51
C SER A 127 22.68 34.64 0.73
N ASP A 128 22.42 35.62 -0.16
CA ASP A 128 22.95 36.97 -0.05
C ASP A 128 21.88 38.00 -0.49
N THR A 129 21.16 38.52 0.49
CA THR A 129 20.08 39.48 0.25
C THR A 129 20.57 40.87 -0.09
N THR A 130 21.89 41.12 0.02
CA THR A 130 22.50 42.39 -0.46
C THR A 130 22.70 42.39 -1.98
N LEU A 131 22.87 41.19 -2.55
CA LEU A 131 22.99 40.96 -3.99
C LEU A 131 21.63 40.71 -4.66
N ILE A 132 20.86 39.80 -4.13
CA ILE A 132 19.53 39.41 -4.61
C ILE A 132 18.59 39.30 -3.41
N ALA A 133 17.55 40.11 -3.36
CA ALA A 133 16.51 39.99 -2.34
C ALA A 133 15.83 38.63 -2.41
N ASP A 134 15.20 38.20 -1.30
CA ASP A 134 14.45 36.95 -1.28
C ASP A 134 13.43 36.92 -2.42
N PRO A 135 13.43 35.83 -3.23
CA PRO A 135 12.48 35.72 -4.32
C PRO A 135 11.03 35.65 -3.83
N THR A 136 10.13 36.17 -4.63
CA THR A 136 8.68 36.03 -4.41
C THR A 136 8.17 34.82 -5.14
N ILE A 137 7.36 33.96 -4.42
CA ILE A 137 6.71 32.80 -4.97
C ILE A 137 5.26 33.14 -5.32
#